data_b1d448e248f58e5b92849c914c88f9eb
#
_entry.id   b1d448e248f58e5b92849c914c88f9eb
#
_cell.length_a   1.000
_cell.length_b   1.000
_cell.length_c   1.000
_cell.angle_alpha   90.00
_cell.angle_beta   90.00
_cell.angle_gamma   90.00
#
_symmetry.space_group_name_H-M   'P 1'
#
loop_
_entity.id
_entity.type
_entity.pdbx_description
1 polymer ?
#
loop_
_entity_poly.entity_id
_entity_poly.type
_entity_poly.pdbx_seq_one_letter_code
_entity_poly.pdbx_strand_id
1 'polypeptide(L)'
;EMQRSLVGSEMCIRDRYMDMWKAAGVKVIPVVASVALARRMEKYGADAVVAEGMESGGHIGEETTMTLVPQVADAVSIPVIAAGGIGDGRGIAAAFMLGAEAVQIGTRFVVSKESIVHENYKERIIKAKDIDSTVTGRTHGHPVRCLRNQMTREYIKLEQEGKSFEELEYLTLGTLRKAVQEGDVKNGTVMAGQIAGLISKEQTCKEMIEEMMDQTEKLLGRC
;
A
#
# COMPACT_ATOMS: atom_id res chain seq x y z
N GLU A 1 7.93 11.19 -16.29
CA GLU A 1 7.10 10.41 -17.27
C GLU A 1 6.58 9.08 -16.67
N MET A 2 7.36 8.37 -15.85
CA MET A 2 6.91 7.10 -15.26
C MET A 2 5.81 7.26 -14.20
N GLN A 3 5.76 8.36 -13.46
CA GLN A 3 4.72 8.59 -12.44
C GLN A 3 3.35 9.01 -13.02
N ARG A 4 3.32 9.67 -14.16
CA ARG A 4 2.06 9.99 -14.88
C ARG A 4 1.32 8.74 -15.39
N SER A 5 2.03 7.62 -15.54
CA SER A 5 1.45 6.39 -16.06
C SER A 5 0.74 5.54 -15.01
N LEU A 6 0.95 5.78 -13.70
CA LEU A 6 0.55 4.81 -12.67
C LEU A 6 -0.93 4.83 -12.28
N VAL A 7 -1.67 5.93 -12.43
CA VAL A 7 -3.06 6.01 -11.95
C VAL A 7 -4.10 5.97 -13.07
N GLY A 8 -3.88 6.63 -14.19
CA GLY A 8 -4.81 6.60 -15.34
C GLY A 8 -4.43 5.58 -16.40
N SER A 9 -3.14 5.24 -16.51
CA SER A 9 -2.59 4.36 -17.53
C SER A 9 -2.32 2.92 -17.04
N GLU A 10 -2.37 2.66 -15.75
CA GLU A 10 -2.20 1.30 -15.21
C GLU A 10 -3.19 0.31 -15.83
N MET A 11 -4.42 0.73 -16.08
CA MET A 11 -5.43 -0.09 -16.72
C MET A 11 -5.06 -0.44 -18.17
N CYS A 12 -4.57 0.55 -18.95
CA CYS A 12 -4.16 0.37 -20.34
C CYS A 12 -2.84 -0.42 -20.47
N ILE A 13 -1.90 -0.22 -19.55
CA ILE A 13 -0.60 -0.92 -19.57
C ILE A 13 -0.78 -2.40 -19.27
N ARG A 14 -1.60 -2.76 -18.29
CA ARG A 14 -1.86 -4.15 -17.91
C ARG A 14 -2.51 -4.93 -19.06
N ASP A 15 -3.54 -4.37 -19.68
CA ASP A 15 -4.23 -5.00 -20.81
C ASP A 15 -3.28 -5.20 -22.02
N ARG A 16 -2.39 -4.24 -22.27
CA ARG A 16 -1.49 -4.27 -23.42
C ARG A 16 -0.36 -5.30 -23.33
N TYR A 17 0.11 -5.60 -22.12
CA TYR A 17 1.29 -6.46 -21.91
C TYR A 17 0.95 -7.84 -21.35
N MET A 18 -0.30 -8.11 -20.99
CA MET A 18 -0.71 -9.37 -20.37
C MET A 18 -0.34 -10.57 -21.24
N ASP A 19 -0.69 -10.55 -22.53
CA ASP A 19 -0.41 -11.66 -23.45
C ASP A 19 1.10 -11.91 -23.58
N MET A 20 1.89 -10.86 -23.62
CA MET A 20 3.35 -10.95 -23.70
C MET A 20 3.94 -11.59 -22.42
N TRP A 21 3.49 -11.19 -21.24
CA TRP A 21 3.95 -11.75 -19.98
C TRP A 21 3.54 -13.21 -19.82
N LYS A 22 2.29 -13.53 -20.18
CA LYS A 22 1.79 -14.91 -20.15
C LYS A 22 2.53 -15.81 -21.12
N ALA A 23 2.81 -15.34 -22.34
CA ALA A 23 3.61 -16.08 -23.34
C ALA A 23 5.06 -16.33 -22.85
N ALA A 24 5.61 -15.43 -22.04
CA ALA A 24 6.92 -15.59 -21.41
C ALA A 24 6.90 -16.47 -20.13
N GLY A 25 5.75 -17.03 -19.75
CA GLY A 25 5.58 -17.84 -18.54
C GLY A 25 5.63 -17.04 -17.21
N VAL A 26 5.53 -15.71 -17.29
CA VAL A 26 5.54 -14.84 -16.10
C VAL A 26 4.21 -14.94 -15.37
N LYS A 27 4.26 -15.10 -14.04
CA LYS A 27 3.10 -14.98 -13.17
C LYS A 27 2.72 -13.52 -12.97
N VAL A 28 1.46 -13.19 -13.23
CA VAL A 28 0.97 -11.80 -13.17
C VAL A 28 -0.03 -11.67 -12.02
N ILE A 29 0.32 -10.85 -11.03
CA ILE A 29 -0.46 -10.63 -9.80
C ILE A 29 -0.70 -9.12 -9.64
N PRO A 30 -1.74 -8.57 -10.27
CA PRO A 30 -2.03 -7.13 -10.21
C PRO A 30 -2.61 -6.71 -8.87
N VAL A 31 -2.28 -5.48 -8.45
CA VAL A 31 -2.94 -4.80 -7.33
C VAL A 31 -4.24 -4.19 -7.82
N VAL A 32 -5.32 -4.42 -7.08
CA VAL A 32 -6.68 -3.96 -7.40
C VAL A 32 -7.32 -3.28 -6.19
N ALA A 33 -8.03 -2.19 -6.44
CA ALA A 33 -8.72 -1.42 -5.41
C ALA A 33 -10.25 -1.48 -5.58
N SER A 34 -10.76 -2.39 -6.42
CA SER A 34 -12.21 -2.59 -6.63
C SER A 34 -12.52 -3.97 -7.20
N VAL A 35 -13.75 -4.42 -6.95
CA VAL A 35 -14.28 -5.68 -7.53
C VAL A 35 -14.29 -5.65 -9.04
N ALA A 36 -14.66 -4.51 -9.64
CA ALA A 36 -14.69 -4.38 -11.10
C ALA A 36 -13.31 -4.60 -11.72
N LEU A 37 -12.26 -4.05 -11.09
CA LEU A 37 -10.89 -4.23 -11.54
C LEU A 37 -10.40 -5.67 -11.32
N ALA A 38 -10.77 -6.30 -10.20
CA ALA A 38 -10.43 -7.71 -9.92
C ALA A 38 -10.98 -8.65 -10.99
N ARG A 39 -12.28 -8.56 -11.30
CA ARG A 39 -12.92 -9.34 -12.37
C ARG A 39 -12.29 -9.10 -13.74
N ARG A 40 -11.92 -7.86 -14.02
CA ARG A 40 -11.25 -7.51 -15.27
C ARG A 40 -9.87 -8.17 -15.36
N MET A 41 -9.08 -8.14 -14.30
CA MET A 41 -7.75 -8.76 -14.26
C MET A 41 -7.82 -10.28 -14.38
N GLU A 42 -8.77 -10.93 -13.73
CA GLU A 42 -9.04 -12.35 -13.90
C GLU A 42 -9.38 -12.69 -15.36
N LYS A 43 -10.28 -11.92 -15.99
CA LYS A 43 -10.65 -12.10 -17.41
C LYS A 43 -9.43 -11.98 -18.35
N TYR A 44 -8.46 -11.14 -18.02
CA TYR A 44 -7.21 -11.01 -18.78
C TYR A 44 -6.16 -12.06 -18.42
N GLY A 45 -6.45 -13.00 -17.52
CA GLY A 45 -5.60 -14.13 -17.20
C GLY A 45 -4.59 -13.88 -16.10
N ALA A 46 -4.88 -12.96 -15.17
CA ALA A 46 -4.09 -12.82 -13.94
C ALA A 46 -4.05 -14.15 -13.17
N ASP A 47 -2.92 -14.46 -12.55
CA ASP A 47 -2.72 -15.70 -11.77
C ASP A 47 -3.26 -15.56 -10.33
N ALA A 48 -3.32 -14.36 -9.79
CA ALA A 48 -3.92 -13.96 -8.53
C ALA A 48 -4.19 -12.46 -8.56
N VAL A 49 -4.86 -11.89 -7.56
CA VAL A 49 -5.01 -10.44 -7.37
C VAL A 49 -4.62 -10.03 -5.97
N VAL A 50 -4.01 -8.84 -5.83
CA VAL A 50 -3.81 -8.18 -4.53
C VAL A 50 -4.95 -7.20 -4.31
N ALA A 51 -5.89 -7.51 -3.42
CA ALA A 51 -6.95 -6.59 -3.00
C ALA A 51 -6.38 -5.61 -1.95
N GLU A 52 -6.09 -4.39 -2.39
CA GLU A 52 -5.45 -3.38 -1.55
C GLU A 52 -6.44 -2.34 -1.05
N GLY A 53 -6.68 -2.37 0.26
CA GLY A 53 -7.52 -1.38 0.93
C GLY A 53 -6.84 -0.03 1.13
N MET A 54 -7.65 1.01 1.35
CA MET A 54 -7.21 2.39 1.51
C MET A 54 -6.32 2.66 2.73
N GLU A 55 -6.16 1.70 3.63
CA GLU A 55 -5.25 1.79 4.78
C GLU A 55 -3.77 1.67 4.39
N SER A 56 -3.48 1.26 3.16
CA SER A 56 -2.11 1.14 2.63
C SER A 56 -1.39 2.49 2.56
N GLY A 57 -0.08 2.45 2.43
CA GLY A 57 0.76 3.63 2.17
C GLY A 57 0.98 3.84 0.67
N GLY A 58 1.19 5.09 0.25
CA GLY A 58 1.31 5.43 -1.16
C GLY A 58 -0.04 5.65 -1.83
N HIS A 59 -0.16 5.33 -3.10
CA HIS A 59 -1.42 5.48 -3.83
C HIS A 59 -2.47 4.51 -3.28
N ILE A 60 -3.69 5.00 -3.06
CA ILE A 60 -4.77 4.24 -2.44
C ILE A 60 -6.07 4.33 -3.26
N GLY A 61 -6.91 3.29 -3.13
CA GLY A 61 -8.31 3.35 -3.54
C GLY A 61 -9.21 4.01 -2.48
N GLU A 62 -10.51 3.76 -2.58
CA GLU A 62 -11.52 4.33 -1.66
C GLU A 62 -12.08 3.30 -0.68
N GLU A 63 -12.00 1.99 -1.00
CA GLU A 63 -12.50 0.92 -0.14
C GLU A 63 -11.51 0.56 0.97
N THR A 64 -12.04 0.25 2.16
CA THR A 64 -11.24 -0.31 3.25
C THR A 64 -10.98 -1.80 3.05
N THR A 65 -9.90 -2.31 3.61
CA THR A 65 -9.53 -3.74 3.52
C THR A 65 -10.65 -4.66 4.02
N MET A 66 -11.33 -4.26 5.11
CA MET A 66 -12.43 -5.02 5.72
C MET A 66 -13.61 -5.24 4.77
N THR A 67 -13.88 -4.31 3.87
CA THR A 67 -15.00 -4.39 2.91
C THR A 67 -14.55 -4.85 1.53
N LEU A 68 -13.35 -4.49 1.10
CA LEU A 68 -12.83 -4.83 -0.22
C LEU A 68 -12.52 -6.34 -0.36
N VAL A 69 -11.78 -6.89 0.62
CA VAL A 69 -11.28 -8.27 0.54
C VAL A 69 -12.41 -9.29 0.36
N PRO A 70 -13.49 -9.33 1.19
CA PRO A 70 -14.54 -10.32 1.01
C PRO A 70 -15.31 -10.11 -0.29
N GLN A 71 -15.54 -8.88 -0.72
CA GLN A 71 -16.21 -8.61 -1.99
C GLN A 71 -15.39 -9.10 -3.20
N VAL A 72 -14.05 -8.97 -3.14
CA VAL A 72 -13.17 -9.48 -4.19
C VAL A 72 -13.12 -11.00 -4.13
N ALA A 73 -12.97 -11.59 -2.94
CA ALA A 73 -12.95 -13.05 -2.76
C ALA A 73 -14.23 -13.73 -3.29
N ASP A 74 -15.40 -13.13 -3.07
CA ASP A 74 -16.67 -13.63 -3.59
C ASP A 74 -16.84 -13.42 -5.12
N ALA A 75 -16.03 -12.54 -5.71
CA ALA A 75 -16.23 -12.09 -7.09
C ALA A 75 -15.31 -12.74 -8.12
N VAL A 76 -14.20 -13.34 -7.71
CA VAL A 76 -13.20 -13.98 -8.59
C VAL A 76 -12.92 -15.40 -8.16
N SER A 77 -12.43 -16.24 -9.08
CA SER A 77 -12.05 -17.64 -8.82
C SER A 77 -10.53 -17.84 -8.65
N ILE A 78 -9.74 -16.81 -8.89
CA ILE A 78 -8.30 -16.81 -8.69
C ILE A 78 -7.94 -16.40 -7.26
N PRO A 79 -6.77 -16.82 -6.72
CA PRO A 79 -6.35 -16.47 -5.36
C PRO A 79 -6.37 -14.97 -5.08
N VAL A 80 -6.87 -14.60 -3.90
CA VAL A 80 -6.91 -13.22 -3.42
C VAL A 80 -5.88 -13.01 -2.32
N ILE A 81 -5.04 -12.00 -2.49
CA ILE A 81 -4.01 -11.57 -1.55
C ILE A 81 -4.51 -10.27 -0.91
N ALA A 82 -4.70 -10.26 0.41
CA ALA A 82 -5.12 -9.04 1.10
C ALA A 82 -3.94 -8.10 1.34
N ALA A 83 -4.14 -6.80 1.10
CA ALA A 83 -3.16 -5.76 1.39
C ALA A 83 -3.82 -4.51 1.98
N GLY A 84 -3.03 -3.71 2.70
CA GLY A 84 -3.52 -2.53 3.43
C GLY A 84 -4.03 -2.89 4.83
N GLY A 85 -3.68 -2.11 5.83
CA GLY A 85 -4.14 -2.31 7.20
C GLY A 85 -3.57 -3.53 7.95
N ILE A 86 -2.66 -4.29 7.35
CA ILE A 86 -2.10 -5.51 7.92
C ILE A 86 -0.69 -5.24 8.45
N GLY A 87 -0.48 -5.38 9.76
CA GLY A 87 0.80 -5.09 10.41
C GLY A 87 1.29 -6.16 11.39
N ASP A 88 0.44 -7.11 11.75
CA ASP A 88 0.75 -8.22 12.67
C ASP A 88 -0.14 -9.44 12.39
N GLY A 89 0.01 -10.51 13.16
CA GLY A 89 -0.75 -11.75 12.99
C GLY A 89 -2.26 -11.61 13.20
N ARG A 90 -2.73 -10.58 13.91
CA ARG A 90 -4.18 -10.29 14.04
C ARG A 90 -4.76 -9.88 12.70
N GLY A 91 -4.03 -9.01 11.97
CA GLY A 91 -4.42 -8.59 10.63
C GLY A 91 -4.36 -9.73 9.62
N ILE A 92 -3.37 -10.62 9.72
CA ILE A 92 -3.26 -11.81 8.86
C ILE A 92 -4.43 -12.77 9.11
N ALA A 93 -4.72 -13.10 10.37
CA ALA A 93 -5.84 -13.97 10.73
C ALA A 93 -7.19 -13.39 10.23
N ALA A 94 -7.39 -12.08 10.42
CA ALA A 94 -8.58 -11.40 9.91
C ALA A 94 -8.68 -11.48 8.37
N ALA A 95 -7.58 -11.27 7.65
CA ALA A 95 -7.55 -11.37 6.19
C ALA A 95 -7.95 -12.77 5.70
N PHE A 96 -7.48 -13.83 6.36
CA PHE A 96 -7.89 -15.22 6.05
C PHE A 96 -9.37 -15.45 6.31
N MET A 97 -9.91 -14.92 7.43
CA MET A 97 -11.35 -15.00 7.73
C MET A 97 -12.21 -14.22 6.73
N LEU A 98 -11.65 -13.20 6.06
CA LEU A 98 -12.31 -12.46 4.99
C LEU A 98 -12.20 -13.12 3.61
N GLY A 99 -11.57 -14.31 3.52
CA GLY A 99 -11.45 -15.09 2.29
C GLY A 99 -10.16 -14.87 1.50
N ALA A 100 -9.18 -14.14 2.04
CA ALA A 100 -7.86 -14.07 1.41
C ALA A 100 -7.06 -15.36 1.63
N GLU A 101 -6.24 -15.74 0.66
CA GLU A 101 -5.34 -16.90 0.74
C GLU A 101 -3.91 -16.51 1.12
N ALA A 102 -3.57 -15.22 1.01
CA ALA A 102 -2.28 -14.66 1.39
C ALA A 102 -2.41 -13.20 1.78
N VAL A 103 -1.31 -12.60 2.24
CA VAL A 103 -1.24 -11.18 2.58
C VAL A 103 -0.01 -10.52 1.95
N GLN A 104 -0.15 -9.24 1.57
CA GLN A 104 0.95 -8.37 1.17
C GLN A 104 1.13 -7.28 2.23
N ILE A 105 2.32 -7.18 2.80
CA ILE A 105 2.64 -6.25 3.90
C ILE A 105 3.76 -5.33 3.45
N GLY A 106 3.52 -4.01 3.41
CA GLY A 106 4.51 -3.01 3.01
C GLY A 106 5.18 -2.33 4.21
N THR A 107 4.45 -1.45 4.89
CA THR A 107 4.99 -0.52 5.90
C THR A 107 5.78 -1.22 7.02
N ARG A 108 5.36 -2.40 7.45
CA ARG A 108 6.09 -3.19 8.46
C ARG A 108 7.50 -3.55 7.99
N PHE A 109 7.66 -3.97 6.71
CA PHE A 109 8.96 -4.35 6.15
C PHE A 109 9.84 -3.14 5.76
N VAL A 110 9.27 -1.93 5.59
CA VAL A 110 10.07 -0.70 5.45
C VAL A 110 10.97 -0.49 6.68
N VAL A 111 10.53 -0.94 7.87
CA VAL A 111 11.25 -0.82 9.14
C VAL A 111 12.11 -2.04 9.45
N SER A 112 12.37 -2.92 8.48
CA SER A 112 13.28 -4.05 8.69
C SER A 112 14.74 -3.59 8.75
N LYS A 113 15.57 -4.39 9.43
CA LYS A 113 17.04 -4.18 9.45
C LYS A 113 17.66 -4.29 8.07
N GLU A 114 17.07 -5.12 7.20
CA GLU A 114 17.53 -5.34 5.82
C GLU A 114 17.08 -4.23 4.86
N SER A 115 16.13 -3.39 5.26
CA SER A 115 15.66 -2.28 4.43
C SER A 115 16.76 -1.22 4.29
N ILE A 116 17.04 -0.81 3.06
CA ILE A 116 18.03 0.21 2.72
C ILE A 116 17.49 1.65 2.86
N VAL A 117 16.26 1.80 3.30
CA VAL A 117 15.64 3.10 3.55
C VAL A 117 16.39 3.82 4.68
N HIS A 118 16.58 5.13 4.54
CA HIS A 118 17.31 5.95 5.52
C HIS A 118 16.75 5.80 6.94
N GLU A 119 17.60 5.76 7.94
CA GLU A 119 17.24 5.52 9.34
C GLU A 119 16.20 6.53 9.87
N ASN A 120 16.29 7.80 9.50
CA ASN A 120 15.28 8.80 9.85
C ASN A 120 13.86 8.43 9.39
N TYR A 121 13.75 7.74 8.24
CA TYR A 121 12.46 7.28 7.71
C TYR A 121 11.91 6.16 8.58
N LYS A 122 12.74 5.15 8.93
CA LYS A 122 12.37 4.06 9.82
C LYS A 122 11.95 4.59 11.20
N GLU A 123 12.76 5.47 11.77
CA GLU A 123 12.44 6.13 13.04
C GLU A 123 11.13 6.93 12.99
N ARG A 124 10.86 7.62 11.88
CA ARG A 124 9.60 8.36 11.72
C ARG A 124 8.38 7.43 11.72
N ILE A 125 8.51 6.22 11.16
CA ILE A 125 7.46 5.20 11.22
C ILE A 125 7.33 4.65 12.64
N ILE A 126 8.43 4.26 13.30
CA ILE A 126 8.41 3.70 14.67
C ILE A 126 7.82 4.68 15.69
N LYS A 127 8.04 5.98 15.50
CA LYS A 127 7.49 7.05 16.36
C LYS A 127 6.07 7.48 15.97
N ALA A 128 5.48 6.90 14.91
CA ALA A 128 4.15 7.26 14.44
C ALA A 128 3.07 6.82 15.43
N LYS A 129 2.07 7.68 15.58
CA LYS A 129 0.85 7.39 16.32
C LYS A 129 -0.28 7.02 15.36
N ASP A 130 -1.36 6.52 15.89
CA ASP A 130 -2.58 6.16 15.15
C ASP A 130 -3.14 7.31 14.27
N ILE A 131 -2.97 8.55 14.71
CA ILE A 131 -3.46 9.75 14.01
C ILE A 131 -2.45 10.40 13.06
N ASP A 132 -1.22 9.87 12.94
CA ASP A 132 -0.16 10.50 12.16
C ASP A 132 -0.28 10.30 10.64
N SER A 133 -1.15 9.41 10.20
CA SER A 133 -1.42 9.20 8.78
C SER A 133 -2.32 10.31 8.20
N THR A 134 -2.07 10.69 6.97
CA THR A 134 -2.90 11.64 6.20
C THR A 134 -2.91 11.25 4.72
N VAL A 135 -3.89 11.76 3.99
CA VAL A 135 -4.01 11.55 2.53
C VAL A 135 -3.96 12.90 1.83
N THR A 136 -3.11 13.02 0.83
CA THR A 136 -2.99 14.15 -0.09
C THR A 136 -3.58 13.79 -1.45
N GLY A 137 -3.93 14.75 -2.29
CA GLY A 137 -4.32 14.53 -3.69
C GLY A 137 -5.74 14.01 -3.91
N ARG A 138 -6.61 13.98 -2.90
CA ARG A 138 -8.00 13.51 -3.04
C ARG A 138 -8.82 14.34 -4.01
N THR A 139 -8.70 15.66 -3.96
CA THR A 139 -9.50 16.57 -4.80
C THR A 139 -9.18 16.44 -6.29
N HIS A 140 -7.99 15.93 -6.60
CA HIS A 140 -7.51 15.72 -7.98
C HIS A 140 -7.59 14.25 -8.44
N GLY A 141 -8.18 13.35 -7.62
CA GLY A 141 -8.31 11.93 -7.97
C GLY A 141 -7.02 11.12 -7.90
N HIS A 142 -6.00 11.63 -7.21
CA HIS A 142 -4.70 10.97 -7.01
C HIS A 142 -4.36 10.85 -5.51
N PRO A 143 -5.18 10.13 -4.73
CA PRO A 143 -4.98 10.05 -3.29
C PRO A 143 -3.71 9.28 -2.94
N VAL A 144 -2.85 9.90 -2.10
CA VAL A 144 -1.61 9.32 -1.62
C VAL A 144 -1.58 9.37 -0.09
N ARG A 145 -1.45 8.19 0.56
CA ARG A 145 -1.31 8.12 2.01
C ARG A 145 0.16 8.21 2.43
N CYS A 146 0.41 9.11 3.37
CA CYS A 146 1.73 9.33 3.97
C CYS A 146 1.60 9.78 5.44
N LEU A 147 2.73 9.83 6.16
CA LEU A 147 2.77 10.40 7.50
C LEU A 147 2.80 11.94 7.43
N ARG A 148 2.08 12.56 8.36
CA ARG A 148 2.01 14.03 8.48
C ARG A 148 3.38 14.63 8.76
N ASN A 149 3.74 15.64 7.98
CA ASN A 149 4.94 16.45 8.15
C ASN A 149 4.72 17.87 7.58
N GLN A 150 5.78 18.64 7.38
CA GLN A 150 5.68 19.98 6.82
C GLN A 150 5.19 19.95 5.37
N MET A 151 5.75 19.05 4.55
CA MET A 151 5.37 18.92 3.14
C MET A 151 3.87 18.59 2.98
N THR A 152 3.34 17.63 3.72
CA THR A 152 1.92 17.26 3.63
C THR A 152 0.98 18.36 4.07
N ARG A 153 1.37 19.17 5.07
CA ARG A 153 0.56 20.32 5.51
C ARG A 153 0.52 21.40 4.43
N GLU A 154 1.66 21.68 3.82
CA GLU A 154 1.75 22.65 2.72
C GLU A 154 0.94 22.17 1.51
N TYR A 155 1.09 20.91 1.14
CA TYR A 155 0.30 20.30 0.05
C TYR A 155 -1.20 20.45 0.29
N ILE A 156 -1.69 20.02 1.46
CA ILE A 156 -3.13 20.07 1.79
C ILE A 156 -3.64 21.52 1.82
N LYS A 157 -2.83 22.47 2.32
CA LYS A 157 -3.17 23.89 2.30
C LYS A 157 -3.35 24.40 0.87
N LEU A 158 -2.38 24.14 -0.01
CA LEU A 158 -2.44 24.54 -1.42
C LEU A 158 -3.59 23.85 -2.18
N GLU A 159 -3.86 22.58 -1.87
CA GLU A 159 -4.99 21.83 -2.41
C GLU A 159 -6.34 22.47 -2.01
N GLN A 160 -6.47 22.94 -0.76
CA GLN A 160 -7.65 23.68 -0.27
C GLN A 160 -7.78 25.08 -0.86
N GLU A 161 -6.67 25.71 -1.24
CA GLU A 161 -6.64 26.98 -1.96
C GLU A 161 -7.01 26.84 -3.45
N GLY A 162 -7.26 25.62 -3.93
CA GLY A 162 -7.66 25.35 -5.30
C GLY A 162 -6.52 25.38 -6.33
N LYS A 163 -5.29 25.11 -5.87
CA LYS A 163 -4.14 24.97 -6.78
C LYS A 163 -4.34 23.82 -7.76
N SER A 164 -3.84 23.99 -8.98
CA SER A 164 -3.96 22.97 -10.02
C SER A 164 -3.15 21.70 -9.69
N PHE A 165 -3.49 20.59 -10.34
CA PHE A 165 -2.77 19.34 -10.18
C PHE A 165 -1.28 19.49 -10.53
N GLU A 166 -0.96 20.21 -11.60
CA GLU A 166 0.42 20.44 -12.05
C GLU A 166 1.24 21.22 -11.02
N GLU A 167 0.65 22.24 -10.37
CA GLU A 167 1.30 23.02 -9.33
C GLU A 167 1.61 22.12 -8.10
N LEU A 168 0.68 21.26 -7.72
CA LEU A 168 0.83 20.33 -6.60
C LEU A 168 1.80 19.18 -6.92
N GLU A 169 1.77 18.66 -8.15
CA GLU A 169 2.73 17.64 -8.63
C GLU A 169 4.17 18.18 -8.55
N TYR A 170 4.38 19.42 -8.97
CA TYR A 170 5.70 20.07 -8.88
C TYR A 170 6.24 20.12 -7.45
N LEU A 171 5.37 20.39 -6.47
CA LEU A 171 5.75 20.39 -5.05
C LEU A 171 6.23 19.02 -4.56
N THR A 172 5.67 17.93 -5.11
CA THR A 172 5.98 16.56 -4.67
C THR A 172 7.09 15.89 -5.47
N LEU A 173 7.53 16.51 -6.56
CA LEU A 173 8.55 15.93 -7.43
C LEU A 173 9.88 15.69 -6.68
N GLY A 174 10.32 14.43 -6.64
CA GLY A 174 11.54 14.02 -5.96
C GLY A 174 11.48 13.97 -4.43
N THR A 175 10.36 14.34 -3.80
CA THR A 175 10.25 14.39 -2.33
C THR A 175 10.27 13.00 -1.69
N LEU A 176 9.79 11.95 -2.37
CA LEU A 176 9.93 10.57 -1.89
C LEU A 176 11.41 10.18 -1.81
N ARG A 177 12.20 10.50 -2.83
CA ARG A 177 13.65 10.26 -2.84
C ARG A 177 14.35 10.98 -1.69
N LYS A 178 14.00 12.25 -1.43
CA LYS A 178 14.54 13.01 -0.27
C LYS A 178 14.29 12.27 1.04
N ALA A 179 13.09 11.76 1.26
CA ALA A 179 12.79 11.03 2.49
C ALA A 179 13.53 9.69 2.56
N VAL A 180 13.50 8.90 1.49
CA VAL A 180 14.02 7.52 1.45
C VAL A 180 15.55 7.46 1.45
N GLN A 181 16.21 8.34 0.68
CA GLN A 181 17.66 8.31 0.47
C GLN A 181 18.42 9.34 1.31
N GLU A 182 17.86 10.54 1.47
CA GLU A 182 18.53 11.65 2.16
C GLU A 182 18.06 11.81 3.61
N GLY A 183 16.99 11.09 4.01
CA GLY A 183 16.46 11.13 5.37
C GLY A 183 15.73 12.42 5.73
N ASP A 184 15.38 13.26 4.74
CA ASP A 184 14.57 14.47 4.98
C ASP A 184 13.10 14.09 5.16
N VAL A 185 12.75 13.62 6.33
CA VAL A 185 11.37 13.26 6.70
C VAL A 185 10.48 14.46 7.02
N LYS A 186 11.05 15.67 7.03
CA LYS A 186 10.31 16.91 7.27
C LYS A 186 9.69 17.46 5.99
N ASN A 187 10.50 17.53 4.91
CA ASN A 187 10.10 18.10 3.62
C ASN A 187 9.90 17.00 2.54
N GLY A 188 10.31 15.77 2.81
CA GLY A 188 10.12 14.63 1.93
C GLY A 188 8.79 13.93 2.16
N THR A 189 8.35 13.14 1.19
CA THR A 189 7.14 12.30 1.29
C THR A 189 7.46 11.00 2.04
N VAL A 190 6.86 10.81 3.21
CA VAL A 190 6.99 9.58 4.00
C VAL A 190 5.77 8.71 3.77
N MET A 191 5.79 7.91 2.69
CA MET A 191 4.70 6.97 2.38
C MET A 191 4.67 5.86 3.42
N ALA A 192 3.55 5.72 4.13
CA ALA A 192 3.32 4.66 5.11
C ALA A 192 1.82 4.47 5.32
N GLY A 193 1.39 3.22 5.48
CA GLY A 193 0.02 2.87 5.80
C GLY A 193 -0.37 3.21 7.24
N GLN A 194 -1.65 3.09 7.53
CA GLN A 194 -2.19 3.36 8.87
C GLN A 194 -1.59 2.46 9.96
N ILE A 195 -1.11 1.27 9.58
CA ILE A 195 -0.43 0.35 10.51
C ILE A 195 0.89 0.89 11.09
N ALA A 196 1.36 2.05 10.60
CA ALA A 196 2.54 2.70 11.19
C ALA A 196 2.38 2.88 12.71
N GLY A 197 1.16 3.20 13.18
CA GLY A 197 0.85 3.30 14.62
C GLY A 197 0.95 1.98 15.41
N LEU A 198 1.09 0.83 14.75
CA LEU A 198 1.28 -0.49 15.38
C LEU A 198 2.76 -0.89 15.43
N ILE A 199 3.65 -0.18 14.73
CA ILE A 199 5.06 -0.54 14.62
C ILE A 199 5.85 0.17 15.71
N SER A 200 6.45 -0.60 16.62
CA SER A 200 7.18 -0.06 17.77
C SER A 200 8.67 -0.41 17.82
N LYS A 201 9.13 -1.27 16.91
CA LYS A 201 10.52 -1.78 16.92
C LYS A 201 11.00 -2.13 15.52
N GLU A 202 12.31 -2.02 15.32
CA GLU A 202 13.01 -2.59 14.17
C GLU A 202 13.35 -4.06 14.44
N GLN A 203 13.19 -4.90 13.41
CA GLN A 203 13.47 -6.34 13.46
C GLN A 203 14.03 -6.80 12.12
N THR A 204 14.64 -7.98 12.07
CA THR A 204 14.93 -8.64 10.79
C THR A 204 13.65 -9.11 10.12
N CYS A 205 13.67 -9.25 8.79
CA CYS A 205 12.53 -9.82 8.05
C CYS A 205 12.15 -11.20 8.58
N LYS A 206 13.14 -12.03 8.95
CA LYS A 206 12.92 -13.34 9.55
C LYS A 206 12.14 -13.25 10.86
N GLU A 207 12.61 -12.43 11.79
CA GLU A 207 11.94 -12.22 13.10
C GLU A 207 10.50 -11.73 12.93
N MET A 208 10.27 -10.82 11.97
CA MET A 208 8.92 -10.31 11.68
C MET A 208 7.99 -11.39 11.15
N ILE A 209 8.47 -12.20 10.18
CA ILE A 209 7.67 -13.28 9.59
C ILE A 209 7.34 -14.33 10.65
N GLU A 210 8.32 -14.78 11.40
CA GLU A 210 8.12 -15.77 12.47
C GLU A 210 7.13 -15.25 13.53
N GLU A 211 7.31 -14.03 14.03
CA GLU A 211 6.42 -13.41 15.02
C GLU A 211 4.97 -13.30 14.49
N MET A 212 4.79 -12.84 13.25
CA MET A 212 3.46 -12.69 12.66
C MET A 212 2.79 -14.04 12.41
N MET A 213 3.53 -15.03 11.92
CA MET A 213 2.96 -16.36 11.65
C MET A 213 2.60 -17.08 12.93
N ASP A 214 3.48 -17.09 13.96
CA ASP A 214 3.20 -17.66 15.27
C ASP A 214 1.94 -17.03 15.91
N GLN A 215 1.79 -15.72 15.77
CA GLN A 215 0.60 -15.03 16.29
C GLN A 215 -0.65 -15.43 15.50
N THR A 216 -0.54 -15.55 14.17
CA THR A 216 -1.64 -15.98 13.31
C THR A 216 -2.12 -17.39 13.65
N GLU A 217 -1.20 -18.34 13.75
CA GLU A 217 -1.52 -19.74 14.09
C GLU A 217 -2.22 -19.86 15.44
N LYS A 218 -1.74 -19.11 16.46
CA LYS A 218 -2.38 -19.07 17.78
C LYS A 218 -3.80 -18.52 17.75
N LEU A 219 -4.08 -17.58 16.85
CA LEU A 219 -5.41 -16.99 16.71
C LEU A 219 -6.35 -17.94 15.95
N LEU A 220 -5.90 -18.51 14.84
CA LEU A 220 -6.68 -19.44 14.04
C LEU A 220 -6.92 -20.77 14.76
N GLY A 221 -5.99 -21.23 15.58
CA GLY A 221 -6.17 -22.43 16.41
C GLY A 221 -7.15 -22.28 17.58
N ARG A 222 -7.71 -21.07 17.78
CA ARG A 222 -8.77 -20.78 18.76
C ARG A 222 -10.18 -20.79 18.16
N CYS A 223 -10.26 -20.84 16.83
CA CYS A 223 -11.49 -20.97 16.08
C CYS A 223 -11.73 -22.45 15.76
#